data_f1c7622f53b0013cf7c8058ed46401f5
#
_entry.id   f1c7622f53b0013cf7c8058ed46401f5
#
_cell.length_a   1.000
_cell.length_b   1.000
_cell.length_c   1.000
_cell.angle_alpha   90.00
_cell.angle_beta   90.00
_cell.angle_gamma   90.00
#
_symmetry.space_group_name_H-M   'P 1'
#
loop_
_entity.id
_entity.type
_entity.pdbx_description
1 polymer ?
#
loop_
_entity_poly.entity_id
_entity_poly.type
_entity_poly.pdbx_seq_one_letter_code
_entity_poly.pdbx_strand_id
1 'polypeptide(L)'
;MREPGRHPQPLLRRAELAGDPLEQFGRWYELAEREVPLPEAMTLATVRADGAPDARMVLLKGHGPDGFRFFTNYESAKGEQIAADPRAALVIYWREQDRQVRVRGPLERLPAAESDAYFATRLRESRLGAWASPQSKALPDRDALEAGLREAAARWQGEDDIPRPDRWGGFLLRPETIEFWQGQRARLHDRFRYTREPLGWRIERLAP
;
A
#
# COMPACT_ATOMS: atom_id res chain seq x y z
N MET A 1 4.53 -31.89 13.11
CA MET A 1 4.49 -30.82 12.10
C MET A 1 5.77 -30.00 12.27
N ARG A 2 6.72 -30.09 11.32
CA ARG A 2 8.00 -29.37 11.42
C ARG A 2 7.71 -27.88 11.20
N GLU A 3 8.01 -27.03 12.19
CA GLU A 3 8.16 -25.60 11.93
C GLU A 3 9.25 -25.46 10.87
N PRO A 4 8.99 -24.78 9.73
CA PRO A 4 10.04 -24.51 8.76
C PRO A 4 11.15 -23.72 9.48
N GLY A 5 12.41 -24.16 9.28
CA GLY A 5 13.57 -23.61 9.95
C GLY A 5 13.74 -22.13 9.68
N ARG A 6 13.14 -21.31 10.51
CA ARG A 6 13.37 -19.87 10.54
C ARG A 6 14.75 -19.66 11.17
N HIS A 7 15.66 -19.07 10.42
CA HIS A 7 16.89 -18.57 11.03
C HIS A 7 16.50 -17.55 12.12
N PRO A 8 17.13 -17.62 13.31
CA PRO A 8 16.84 -16.65 14.36
C PRO A 8 17.17 -15.27 13.82
N GLN A 9 16.15 -14.41 13.73
CA GLN A 9 16.33 -13.03 13.36
C GLN A 9 17.01 -12.29 14.53
N PRO A 10 17.86 -11.27 14.27
CA PRO A 10 18.39 -10.40 15.33
C PRO A 10 17.25 -9.82 16.15
N LEU A 11 17.46 -9.69 17.46
CA LEU A 11 16.48 -9.04 18.33
C LEU A 11 16.28 -7.59 17.92
N LEU A 12 15.04 -7.16 17.80
CA LEU A 12 14.74 -5.75 17.60
C LEU A 12 14.78 -5.01 18.94
N ARG A 13 15.72 -4.10 19.10
CA ARG A 13 15.94 -3.37 20.35
C ARG A 13 15.55 -1.91 20.21
N ARG A 14 14.98 -1.34 21.27
CA ARG A 14 14.55 0.08 21.29
C ARG A 14 15.70 1.05 20.89
N ALA A 15 16.92 0.76 21.34
CA ALA A 15 18.10 1.60 21.06
C ALA A 15 18.55 1.59 19.59
N GLU A 16 18.11 0.59 18.80
CA GLU A 16 18.45 0.42 17.39
C GLU A 16 17.40 1.02 16.44
N LEU A 17 16.25 1.40 17.01
CA LEU A 17 15.16 1.99 16.24
C LEU A 17 15.43 3.47 15.95
N ALA A 18 15.11 3.90 14.72
CA ALA A 18 15.06 5.32 14.40
C ALA A 18 14.03 6.06 15.27
N GLY A 19 14.28 7.33 15.53
CA GLY A 19 13.30 8.19 16.23
C GLY A 19 12.04 8.44 15.41
N ASP A 20 12.20 8.52 14.09
CA ASP A 20 11.12 8.65 13.11
C ASP A 20 10.77 7.28 12.51
N PRO A 21 9.50 6.83 12.57
CA PRO A 21 9.09 5.55 12.01
C PRO A 21 9.14 5.50 10.48
N LEU A 22 9.08 6.63 9.79
CA LEU A 22 9.21 6.65 8.33
C LEU A 22 10.66 6.42 7.91
N GLU A 23 11.62 6.92 8.67
CA GLU A 23 13.03 6.55 8.53
C GLU A 23 13.25 5.06 8.85
N GLN A 24 12.66 4.56 9.95
CA GLN A 24 12.72 3.13 10.29
C GLN A 24 12.13 2.24 9.20
N PHE A 25 11.01 2.66 8.60
CA PHE A 25 10.41 1.96 7.47
C PHE A 25 11.36 1.94 6.27
N GLY A 26 11.95 3.08 5.91
CA GLY A 26 12.91 3.17 4.80
C GLY A 26 14.06 2.18 4.95
N ARG A 27 14.68 2.11 6.15
CA ARG A 27 15.76 1.15 6.46
C ARG A 27 15.32 -0.32 6.24
N TRP A 28 14.10 -0.67 6.63
CA TRP A 28 13.57 -2.02 6.46
C TRP A 28 13.18 -2.30 5.02
N TYR A 29 12.63 -1.30 4.33
CA TYR A 29 12.21 -1.42 2.93
C TYR A 29 13.39 -1.60 1.98
N GLU A 30 14.48 -0.86 2.18
CA GLU A 30 15.73 -1.04 1.41
C GLU A 30 16.30 -2.47 1.51
N LEU A 31 16.19 -3.10 2.68
CA LEU A 31 16.56 -4.51 2.84
C LEU A 31 15.57 -5.43 2.12
N ALA A 32 14.27 -5.13 2.23
CA ALA A 32 13.25 -5.92 1.56
C ALA A 32 13.37 -5.85 0.03
N GLU A 33 13.71 -4.71 -0.55
CA GLU A 33 13.96 -4.57 -2.01
C GLU A 33 15.07 -5.49 -2.54
N ARG A 34 16.01 -5.88 -1.68
CA ARG A 34 17.11 -6.77 -2.05
C ARG A 34 16.80 -8.25 -1.87
N GLU A 35 15.91 -8.59 -0.95
CA GLU A 35 15.75 -9.96 -0.44
C GLU A 35 14.36 -10.55 -0.67
N VAL A 36 13.35 -9.70 -0.91
CA VAL A 36 11.95 -10.12 -0.96
C VAL A 36 11.39 -9.93 -2.37
N PRO A 37 10.81 -10.96 -2.96
CA PRO A 37 10.03 -10.80 -4.18
C PRO A 37 8.80 -9.91 -3.91
N LEU A 38 8.61 -8.87 -4.71
CA LEU A 38 7.47 -7.96 -4.62
C LEU A 38 7.34 -7.26 -3.24
N PRO A 39 8.40 -6.59 -2.74
CA PRO A 39 8.44 -6.00 -1.41
C PRO A 39 7.39 -4.90 -1.21
N GLU A 40 6.91 -4.29 -2.29
CA GLU A 40 5.87 -3.27 -2.32
C GLU A 40 4.44 -3.82 -2.17
N ALA A 41 4.24 -5.14 -2.16
CA ALA A 41 2.91 -5.71 -1.99
C ALA A 41 2.39 -5.45 -0.56
N MET A 42 1.20 -4.87 -0.46
CA MET A 42 0.60 -4.55 0.84
C MET A 42 -0.91 -4.77 0.84
N THR A 43 -1.44 -5.17 1.98
CA THR A 43 -2.87 -5.21 2.22
C THR A 43 -3.35 -3.82 2.63
N LEU A 44 -4.34 -3.29 1.91
CA LEU A 44 -5.10 -2.10 2.29
C LEU A 44 -6.44 -2.54 2.88
N ALA A 45 -6.69 -2.18 4.13
CA ALA A 45 -7.98 -2.30 4.79
C ALA A 45 -8.69 -0.95 4.81
N THR A 46 -9.97 -0.94 4.47
CA THR A 46 -10.87 0.23 4.43
C THR A 46 -12.18 -0.09 5.11
N VAL A 47 -13.02 0.92 5.35
CA VAL A 47 -14.32 0.79 5.99
C VAL A 47 -15.41 0.94 4.94
N ARG A 48 -16.33 -0.02 4.89
CA ARG A 48 -17.54 0.05 4.05
C ARG A 48 -18.57 1.02 4.64
N ALA A 49 -19.53 1.44 3.83
CA ALA A 49 -20.61 2.32 4.27
C ALA A 49 -21.46 1.73 5.42
N ASP A 50 -21.54 0.39 5.53
CA ASP A 50 -22.20 -0.31 6.63
C ASP A 50 -21.30 -0.48 7.89
N GLY A 51 -20.08 0.09 7.87
CA GLY A 51 -19.10 -0.01 8.95
C GLY A 51 -18.27 -1.30 8.94
N ALA A 52 -18.56 -2.25 8.06
CA ALA A 52 -17.79 -3.49 7.98
C ALA A 52 -16.39 -3.23 7.39
N PRO A 53 -15.36 -3.94 7.86
CA PRO A 53 -14.03 -3.88 7.26
C PRO A 53 -14.02 -4.59 5.89
N ASP A 54 -13.22 -4.06 4.97
CA ASP A 54 -12.92 -4.69 3.70
C ASP A 54 -11.42 -4.59 3.40
N ALA A 55 -10.83 -5.59 2.73
CA ALA A 55 -9.39 -5.65 2.50
C ALA A 55 -9.04 -6.20 1.11
N ARG A 56 -7.94 -5.71 0.53
CA ARG A 56 -7.38 -6.18 -0.74
C ARG A 56 -5.90 -5.83 -0.83
N MET A 57 -5.22 -6.50 -1.76
CA MET A 57 -3.84 -6.16 -2.07
C MET A 57 -3.78 -4.90 -2.95
N VAL A 58 -2.81 -4.04 -2.64
CA VAL A 58 -2.38 -2.90 -3.46
C VAL A 58 -0.85 -2.85 -3.45
N LEU A 59 -0.25 -2.01 -4.30
CA LEU A 59 1.19 -1.85 -4.35
C LEU A 59 1.61 -0.49 -3.80
N LEU A 60 2.56 -0.48 -2.88
CA LEU A 60 3.26 0.72 -2.46
C LEU A 60 4.01 1.31 -3.65
N LYS A 61 3.80 2.59 -3.94
CA LYS A 61 4.46 3.29 -5.05
C LYS A 61 5.28 4.50 -4.60
N GLY A 62 5.37 4.68 -3.31
CA GLY A 62 6.23 5.66 -2.68
C GLY A 62 6.01 5.72 -1.18
N HIS A 63 7.06 6.05 -0.47
CA HIS A 63 7.01 6.40 0.94
C HIS A 63 7.93 7.61 1.18
N GLY A 64 7.65 8.37 2.21
CA GLY A 64 8.41 9.56 2.54
C GLY A 64 7.97 10.15 3.87
N PRO A 65 8.45 11.34 4.23
CA PRO A 65 8.21 11.96 5.55
C PRO A 65 6.73 12.24 5.83
N ASP A 66 5.89 12.24 4.82
CA ASP A 66 4.45 12.49 4.92
C ASP A 66 3.59 11.21 4.92
N GLY A 67 4.15 10.05 4.53
CA GLY A 67 3.46 8.76 4.59
C GLY A 67 3.66 7.85 3.40
N PHE A 68 2.62 7.08 3.06
CA PHE A 68 2.66 5.96 2.11
C PHE A 68 1.72 6.20 0.93
N ARG A 69 2.22 6.04 -0.30
CA ARG A 69 1.50 6.33 -1.53
C ARG A 69 1.15 5.06 -2.29
N PHE A 70 -0.06 5.01 -2.81
CA PHE A 70 -0.49 4.02 -3.79
C PHE A 70 -1.46 4.65 -4.79
N PHE A 71 -1.68 3.98 -5.93
CA PHE A 71 -2.54 4.50 -6.99
C PHE A 71 -3.62 3.49 -7.35
N THR A 72 -4.82 3.98 -7.63
CA THR A 72 -5.97 3.12 -7.95
C THR A 72 -7.05 3.90 -8.71
N ASN A 73 -8.12 3.21 -9.10
CA ASN A 73 -9.34 3.83 -9.60
C ASN A 73 -10.18 4.36 -8.41
N TYR A 74 -10.54 5.64 -8.44
CA TYR A 74 -11.33 6.32 -7.41
C TYR A 74 -12.79 5.82 -7.34
N GLU A 75 -13.32 5.30 -8.48
CA GLU A 75 -14.68 4.74 -8.58
C GLU A 75 -14.73 3.23 -8.30
N SER A 76 -13.60 2.62 -7.90
CA SER A 76 -13.56 1.25 -7.42
C SER A 76 -14.17 1.14 -6.02
N ALA A 77 -14.57 -0.06 -5.58
CA ALA A 77 -15.11 -0.29 -4.24
C ALA A 77 -14.25 0.36 -3.13
N LYS A 78 -12.90 0.21 -3.21
CA LYS A 78 -12.00 0.84 -2.26
C LYS A 78 -11.99 2.38 -2.38
N GLY A 79 -12.06 2.92 -3.60
CA GLY A 79 -12.09 4.36 -3.83
C GLY A 79 -13.36 5.00 -3.26
N GLU A 80 -14.51 4.36 -3.47
CA GLU A 80 -15.79 4.77 -2.91
C GLU A 80 -15.78 4.69 -1.36
N GLN A 81 -15.22 3.61 -0.79
CA GLN A 81 -15.06 3.45 0.65
C GLN A 81 -14.19 4.55 1.26
N ILE A 82 -13.05 4.84 0.66
CA ILE A 82 -12.14 5.90 1.13
C ILE A 82 -12.80 7.29 1.06
N ALA A 83 -13.61 7.54 0.03
CA ALA A 83 -14.34 8.80 -0.11
C ALA A 83 -15.40 8.97 0.98
N ALA A 84 -16.03 7.87 1.43
CA ALA A 84 -17.02 7.87 2.50
C ALA A 84 -16.39 7.90 3.91
N ASP A 85 -15.29 7.15 4.09
CA ASP A 85 -14.56 7.06 5.35
C ASP A 85 -13.06 6.94 5.06
N PRO A 86 -12.26 7.98 5.34
CA PRO A 86 -10.83 7.99 5.00
C PRO A 86 -9.97 7.12 5.93
N ARG A 87 -10.53 6.55 7.01
CA ARG A 87 -9.78 5.70 7.94
C ARG A 87 -9.32 4.42 7.26
N ALA A 88 -8.04 4.13 7.36
CA ALA A 88 -7.47 2.95 6.72
C ALA A 88 -6.32 2.33 7.53
N ALA A 89 -6.02 1.09 7.17
CA ALA A 89 -4.81 0.43 7.62
C ALA A 89 -4.08 -0.21 6.44
N LEU A 90 -2.75 -0.15 6.48
CA LEU A 90 -1.86 -0.91 5.60
C LEU A 90 -1.15 -1.99 6.40
N VAL A 91 -0.97 -3.16 5.79
CA VAL A 91 -0.13 -4.24 6.33
C VAL A 91 0.82 -4.68 5.24
N ILE A 92 2.10 -4.66 5.53
CA ILE A 92 3.16 -5.19 4.69
C ILE A 92 3.79 -6.37 5.46
N TYR A 93 3.95 -7.52 4.80
CA TYR A 93 4.58 -8.69 5.41
C TYR A 93 5.66 -9.24 4.49
N TRP A 94 6.89 -9.15 4.93
CA TRP A 94 8.06 -9.71 4.27
C TRP A 94 8.41 -11.05 4.89
N ARG A 95 7.89 -12.10 4.26
CA ARG A 95 7.99 -13.48 4.73
C ARG A 95 9.43 -13.93 4.92
N GLU A 96 10.29 -13.59 3.97
CA GLU A 96 11.71 -13.99 3.92
C GLU A 96 12.49 -13.43 5.12
N GLN A 97 12.09 -12.26 5.59
CA GLN A 97 12.69 -11.56 6.73
C GLN A 97 11.91 -11.79 8.04
N ASP A 98 10.76 -12.46 7.99
CA ASP A 98 9.82 -12.61 9.11
C ASP A 98 9.49 -11.26 9.79
N ARG A 99 9.24 -10.24 8.95
CA ARG A 99 8.93 -8.86 9.36
C ARG A 99 7.56 -8.44 8.88
N GLN A 100 6.86 -7.68 9.73
CA GLN A 100 5.60 -7.05 9.38
C GLN A 100 5.62 -5.58 9.79
N VAL A 101 5.09 -4.73 8.93
CA VAL A 101 4.80 -3.33 9.24
C VAL A 101 3.30 -3.11 9.13
N ARG A 102 2.71 -2.48 10.14
CA ARG A 102 1.29 -2.08 10.15
C ARG A 102 1.22 -0.58 10.30
N VAL A 103 0.47 0.05 9.42
CA VAL A 103 0.28 1.50 9.43
C VAL A 103 -1.20 1.80 9.56
N ARG A 104 -1.59 2.78 10.39
CA ARG A 104 -2.96 3.27 10.47
C ARG A 104 -2.98 4.80 10.39
N GLY A 105 -3.97 5.33 9.72
CA GLY A 105 -4.20 6.75 9.58
C GLY A 105 -5.20 7.06 8.47
N PRO A 106 -5.53 8.32 8.25
CA PRO A 106 -6.41 8.75 7.18
C PRO A 106 -5.73 8.67 5.82
N LEU A 107 -6.55 8.45 4.79
CA LEU A 107 -6.17 8.54 3.38
C LEU A 107 -6.63 9.88 2.80
N GLU A 108 -5.76 10.52 2.04
CA GLU A 108 -6.02 11.74 1.29
C GLU A 108 -5.73 11.49 -0.20
N ARG A 109 -6.50 12.11 -1.10
CA ARG A 109 -6.14 12.10 -2.53
C ARG A 109 -4.86 12.90 -2.74
N LEU A 110 -3.95 12.36 -3.54
CA LEU A 110 -2.80 13.12 -4.02
C LEU A 110 -3.23 14.24 -4.98
N PRO A 111 -2.47 15.34 -5.08
CA PRO A 111 -2.65 16.34 -6.11
C PRO A 111 -2.68 15.71 -7.51
N ALA A 112 -3.47 16.29 -8.42
CA ALA A 112 -3.60 15.80 -9.79
C ALA A 112 -2.23 15.69 -10.48
N ALA A 113 -1.37 16.69 -10.32
CA ALA A 113 -0.03 16.69 -10.92
C ALA A 113 0.85 15.52 -10.48
N GLU A 114 0.78 15.06 -9.21
CA GLU A 114 1.50 13.87 -8.76
C GLU A 114 0.93 12.60 -9.39
N SER A 115 -0.39 12.54 -9.52
CA SER A 115 -1.07 11.41 -10.17
C SER A 115 -0.75 11.36 -11.68
N ASP A 116 -0.71 12.49 -12.35
CA ASP A 116 -0.35 12.63 -13.76
C ASP A 116 1.11 12.19 -13.99
N ALA A 117 2.03 12.73 -13.16
CA ALA A 117 3.44 12.37 -13.23
C ALA A 117 3.67 10.84 -13.07
N TYR A 118 3.03 10.23 -12.07
CA TYR A 118 3.15 8.78 -11.89
C TYR A 118 2.46 8.00 -13.03
N PHE A 119 1.29 8.46 -13.51
CA PHE A 119 0.58 7.79 -14.61
C PHE A 119 1.42 7.73 -15.88
N ALA A 120 2.15 8.79 -16.20
CA ALA A 120 3.04 8.88 -17.37
C ALA A 120 4.18 7.85 -17.31
N THR A 121 4.65 7.45 -16.11
CA THR A 121 5.71 6.43 -15.96
C THR A 121 5.22 5.00 -16.20
N ARG A 122 3.91 4.77 -16.27
CA ARG A 122 3.35 3.43 -16.43
C ARG A 122 3.51 2.91 -17.85
N LEU A 123 3.67 1.59 -17.98
CA LEU A 123 3.65 0.93 -19.28
C LEU A 123 2.37 1.27 -20.04
N ARG A 124 2.46 1.44 -21.37
CA ARG A 124 1.33 1.77 -22.23
C ARG A 124 0.10 0.87 -21.98
N GLU A 125 0.30 -0.43 -21.90
CA GLU A 125 -0.76 -1.40 -21.64
C GLU A 125 -1.48 -1.13 -20.30
N SER A 126 -0.72 -0.77 -19.25
CA SER A 126 -1.29 -0.42 -17.95
C SER A 126 -2.05 0.90 -17.97
N ARG A 127 -1.64 1.85 -18.83
CA ARG A 127 -2.37 3.12 -19.05
C ARG A 127 -3.68 2.86 -19.79
N LEU A 128 -3.67 2.03 -20.85
CA LEU A 128 -4.88 1.59 -21.55
C LEU A 128 -5.84 0.81 -20.63
N GLY A 129 -5.31 -0.09 -19.78
CA GLY A 129 -6.11 -0.82 -18.81
C GLY A 129 -6.84 0.08 -17.81
N ALA A 130 -6.28 1.23 -17.44
CA ALA A 130 -6.94 2.20 -16.58
C ALA A 130 -8.13 2.90 -17.27
N TRP A 131 -8.08 3.04 -18.58
CA TRP A 131 -9.20 3.53 -19.40
C TRP A 131 -10.28 2.45 -19.62
N ALA A 132 -9.87 1.21 -19.83
CA ALA A 132 -10.74 0.10 -20.18
C ALA A 132 -11.56 -0.43 -19.00
N SER A 133 -10.95 -0.49 -17.80
CA SER A 133 -11.54 -1.23 -16.68
C SER A 133 -12.46 -0.37 -15.81
N PRO A 134 -13.77 -0.69 -15.73
CA PRO A 134 -14.67 -0.17 -14.70
C PRO A 134 -14.41 -0.93 -13.39
N GLN A 135 -13.28 -0.70 -12.77
CA GLN A 135 -12.78 -1.49 -11.64
C GLN A 135 -13.82 -1.72 -10.55
N SER A 136 -13.97 -2.96 -10.10
CA SER A 136 -14.92 -3.43 -9.08
C SER A 136 -16.41 -3.46 -9.51
N LYS A 137 -16.72 -3.11 -10.74
CA LYS A 137 -18.10 -3.25 -11.26
C LYS A 137 -18.30 -4.65 -11.85
N ALA A 138 -19.52 -5.18 -11.75
CA ALA A 138 -19.86 -6.45 -12.38
C ALA A 138 -19.77 -6.34 -13.91
N LEU A 139 -19.21 -7.36 -14.53
CA LEU A 139 -19.17 -7.53 -15.99
C LEU A 139 -19.85 -8.84 -16.36
N PRO A 140 -20.48 -8.92 -17.56
CA PRO A 140 -21.14 -10.15 -18.01
C PRO A 140 -20.13 -11.30 -18.17
N ASP A 141 -18.95 -11.01 -18.71
CA ASP A 141 -17.90 -11.97 -19.02
C ASP A 141 -16.53 -11.29 -19.21
N ARG A 142 -15.53 -12.08 -19.55
CA ARG A 142 -14.19 -11.59 -19.87
C ARG A 142 -14.13 -10.84 -21.19
N ASP A 143 -14.96 -11.22 -22.16
CA ASP A 143 -14.98 -10.63 -23.49
C ASP A 143 -15.36 -9.14 -23.42
N ALA A 144 -16.26 -8.78 -22.51
CA ALA A 144 -16.61 -7.39 -22.23
C ALA A 144 -15.40 -6.57 -21.76
N LEU A 145 -14.54 -7.15 -20.90
CA LEU A 145 -13.30 -6.48 -20.47
C LEU A 145 -12.31 -6.32 -21.61
N GLU A 146 -12.17 -7.35 -22.45
CA GLU A 146 -11.29 -7.32 -23.62
C GLU A 146 -11.78 -6.35 -24.69
N ALA A 147 -13.11 -6.24 -24.87
CA ALA A 147 -13.71 -5.23 -25.74
C ALA A 147 -13.36 -3.81 -25.27
N GLY A 148 -13.52 -3.53 -23.97
CA GLY A 148 -13.12 -2.24 -23.40
C GLY A 148 -11.63 -1.92 -23.60
N LEU A 149 -10.76 -2.93 -23.54
CA LEU A 149 -9.34 -2.73 -23.81
C LEU A 149 -9.09 -2.41 -25.29
N ARG A 150 -9.78 -3.10 -26.23
CA ARG A 150 -9.71 -2.80 -27.67
C ARG A 150 -10.20 -1.38 -27.98
N GLU A 151 -11.28 -0.95 -27.37
CA GLU A 151 -11.82 0.41 -27.52
C GLU A 151 -10.83 1.46 -27.01
N ALA A 152 -10.25 1.24 -25.83
CA ALA A 152 -9.22 2.12 -25.29
C ALA A 152 -7.97 2.17 -26.20
N ALA A 153 -7.56 1.02 -26.75
CA ALA A 153 -6.43 0.95 -27.68
C ALA A 153 -6.71 1.69 -29.00
N ALA A 154 -7.92 1.55 -29.55
CA ALA A 154 -8.34 2.25 -30.76
C ALA A 154 -8.42 3.78 -30.53
N ARG A 155 -8.97 4.21 -29.40
CA ARG A 155 -9.05 5.62 -29.02
C ARG A 155 -7.70 6.31 -28.98
N TRP A 156 -6.66 5.62 -28.51
CA TRP A 156 -5.31 6.15 -28.33
C TRP A 156 -4.31 5.55 -29.35
N GLN A 157 -4.82 5.14 -30.52
CA GLN A 157 -3.97 4.60 -31.58
C GLN A 157 -3.03 5.70 -32.14
N GLY A 158 -1.74 5.43 -32.13
CA GLY A 158 -0.72 6.39 -32.59
C GLY A 158 -0.34 7.47 -31.57
N GLU A 159 -1.00 7.51 -30.43
CA GLU A 159 -0.71 8.44 -29.33
C GLU A 159 0.23 7.78 -28.32
N ASP A 160 1.41 8.33 -28.11
CA ASP A 160 2.33 7.86 -27.06
C ASP A 160 1.98 8.42 -25.68
N ASP A 161 1.46 9.63 -25.65
CA ASP A 161 1.03 10.29 -24.42
C ASP A 161 -0.45 10.08 -24.13
N ILE A 162 -0.76 8.94 -23.50
CA ILE A 162 -2.12 8.62 -23.04
C ILE A 162 -2.35 9.35 -21.73
N PRO A 163 -3.32 10.29 -21.65
CA PRO A 163 -3.60 11.04 -20.45
C PRO A 163 -4.21 10.14 -19.36
N ARG A 164 -4.05 10.54 -18.12
CA ARG A 164 -4.68 9.85 -17.00
C ARG A 164 -6.19 10.09 -17.01
N PRO A 165 -7.04 9.05 -16.86
CA PRO A 165 -8.47 9.27 -16.65
C PRO A 165 -8.75 9.91 -15.27
N ASP A 166 -9.72 10.82 -15.18
CA ASP A 166 -10.05 11.53 -13.93
C ASP A 166 -10.41 10.61 -12.77
N ARG A 167 -11.01 9.46 -13.09
CA ARG A 167 -11.36 8.42 -12.13
C ARG A 167 -10.17 7.64 -11.57
N TRP A 168 -8.94 7.91 -11.99
CA TRP A 168 -7.74 7.21 -11.55
C TRP A 168 -6.74 8.17 -10.93
N GLY A 169 -6.07 7.78 -9.85
CA GLY A 169 -5.01 8.59 -9.25
C GLY A 169 -4.52 8.02 -7.93
N GLY A 170 -3.76 8.82 -7.21
CA GLY A 170 -3.07 8.43 -6.01
C GLY A 170 -3.80 8.77 -4.72
N PHE A 171 -3.46 7.99 -3.70
CA PHE A 171 -3.76 8.27 -2.30
C PHE A 171 -2.48 8.31 -1.48
N LEU A 172 -2.46 9.18 -0.48
CA LEU A 172 -1.48 9.24 0.59
C LEU A 172 -2.14 8.79 1.89
N LEU A 173 -1.59 7.76 2.54
CA LEU A 173 -1.92 7.43 3.92
C LEU A 173 -0.99 8.23 4.83
N ARG A 174 -1.55 9.15 5.63
CA ARG A 174 -0.83 9.87 6.68
C ARG A 174 -0.82 9.06 7.97
N PRO A 175 0.34 8.57 8.42
CA PRO A 175 0.36 7.67 9.55
C PRO A 175 0.10 8.39 10.88
N GLU A 176 -0.84 7.86 11.65
CA GLU A 176 -1.07 8.16 13.07
C GLU A 176 -0.37 7.13 13.96
N THR A 177 -0.32 5.87 13.50
CA THR A 177 0.43 4.81 14.17
C THR A 177 1.17 3.95 13.16
N ILE A 178 2.41 3.57 13.49
CA ILE A 178 3.18 2.55 12.75
C ILE A 178 3.68 1.52 13.76
N GLU A 179 3.43 0.25 13.49
CA GLU A 179 3.93 -0.88 14.28
C GLU A 179 4.91 -1.69 13.46
N PHE A 180 6.10 -1.90 14.01
CA PHE A 180 7.12 -2.82 13.51
C PHE A 180 7.06 -4.10 14.31
N TRP A 181 6.89 -5.22 13.62
CA TRP A 181 6.87 -6.56 14.18
C TRP A 181 7.95 -7.41 13.55
N GLN A 182 8.71 -8.13 14.38
CA GLN A 182 9.72 -9.07 13.93
C GLN A 182 9.51 -10.43 14.60
N GLY A 183 9.49 -11.48 13.78
CA GLY A 183 9.32 -12.85 14.24
C GLY A 183 10.48 -13.31 15.12
N GLN A 184 10.15 -13.99 16.23
CA GLN A 184 11.10 -14.59 17.16
C GLN A 184 10.66 -15.98 17.56
N ARG A 185 11.61 -16.78 18.09
CA ARG A 185 11.36 -18.13 18.63
C ARG A 185 10.34 -18.08 19.76
N ALA A 186 9.69 -19.23 20.01
CA ALA A 186 8.69 -19.40 21.06
C ALA A 186 7.54 -18.39 21.01
N ARG A 187 7.31 -17.77 19.82
CA ARG A 187 6.32 -16.71 19.60
C ARG A 187 6.53 -15.43 20.45
N LEU A 188 7.72 -15.26 21.04
CA LEU A 188 8.09 -14.06 21.80
C LEU A 188 8.57 -12.96 20.85
N HIS A 189 7.68 -12.55 19.95
CA HIS A 189 7.98 -11.61 18.88
C HIS A 189 8.32 -10.22 19.40
N ASP A 190 9.25 -9.54 18.72
CA ASP A 190 9.53 -8.14 19.00
C ASP A 190 8.51 -7.26 18.31
N ARG A 191 7.88 -6.38 19.08
CA ARG A 191 6.86 -5.45 18.59
C ARG A 191 7.12 -4.07 19.15
N PHE A 192 7.22 -3.08 18.26
CA PHE A 192 7.33 -1.67 18.63
C PHE A 192 6.29 -0.86 17.88
N ARG A 193 5.49 -0.11 18.62
CA ARG A 193 4.50 0.81 18.07
C ARG A 193 4.95 2.24 18.26
N TYR A 194 4.93 2.98 17.18
CA TYR A 194 5.04 4.43 17.16
C TYR A 194 3.64 5.01 17.09
N THR A 195 3.36 5.96 17.96
CA THR A 195 2.12 6.74 17.98
C THR A 195 2.47 8.19 17.77
N ARG A 196 1.81 8.86 16.83
CA ARG A 196 2.04 10.28 16.56
C ARG A 196 1.60 11.13 17.76
N GLU A 197 2.44 12.08 18.12
CA GLU A 197 2.20 13.08 19.15
C GLU A 197 2.50 14.48 18.57
N PRO A 198 2.08 15.58 19.21
CA PRO A 198 2.31 16.94 18.69
C PRO A 198 3.78 17.27 18.40
N LEU A 199 4.72 16.70 19.16
CA LEU A 199 6.15 16.96 19.06
C LEU A 199 6.95 15.75 18.53
N GLY A 200 6.33 14.83 17.82
CA GLY A 200 7.03 13.68 17.24
C GLY A 200 6.33 12.33 17.42
N TRP A 201 7.06 11.33 17.88
CA TRP A 201 6.55 9.97 17.99
C TRP A 201 6.86 9.36 19.36
N ARG A 202 5.83 8.84 20.02
CA ARG A 202 5.97 8.00 21.20
C ARG A 202 6.20 6.56 20.77
N ILE A 203 7.21 5.92 21.32
CA ILE A 203 7.61 4.55 20.96
C ILE A 203 7.42 3.64 22.17
N GLU A 204 6.64 2.58 21.98
CA GLU A 204 6.29 1.60 23.00
C GLU A 204 6.63 0.18 22.54
N ARG A 205 7.16 -0.65 23.42
CA ARG A 205 7.24 -2.09 23.19
C ARG A 205 5.87 -2.70 23.52
N LEU A 206 5.37 -3.55 22.65
CA LEU A 206 4.14 -4.30 22.89
C LEU A 206 4.46 -5.76 23.24
N ALA A 207 3.63 -6.38 24.05
CA ALA A 207 3.64 -7.83 24.23
C ALA A 207 3.29 -8.53 22.90
N PRO A 208 3.88 -9.70 22.63
CA PRO A 208 3.59 -10.49 21.43
C PRO A 208 2.16 -11.01 21.37
#